data_f438628e261b5aad4e21ddd62bb45282
#
_entry.id   f438628e261b5aad4e21ddd62bb45282
#
_cell.length_a   1.000
_cell.length_b   1.000
_cell.length_c   1.000
_cell.angle_alpha   90.00
_cell.angle_beta   90.00
_cell.angle_gamma   90.00
#
_symmetry.space_group_name_H-M   'P 1'
#
loop_
_entity.id
_entity.type
_entity.pdbx_description
1 polymer ?
#
loop_
_entity_poly.entity_id
_entity_poly.type
_entity_poly.pdbx_seq_one_letter_code
_entity_poly.pdbx_strand_id
1 'polypeptide(L)'
;MNDFEEGFLLGVLVGEGHFGGDGRQPQVTLRMHVRHEELFHWLTASVTGSKLYGPYHHGGRDYYQWMVRGKALREELLPLLKRHLNEVDAHVRQRIMTMVDRYKLEEPET
;
A
#
# COMPACT_ATOMS: atom_id res chain seq x y z
N MET A 1 11.49 -4.28 9.08
CA MET A 1 10.98 -3.10 9.82
C MET A 1 10.79 -3.45 11.29
N ASN A 2 11.09 -2.51 12.16
CA ASN A 2 10.77 -2.66 13.58
C ASN A 2 9.28 -2.34 13.83
N ASP A 3 8.81 -2.53 15.06
CA ASP A 3 7.40 -2.34 15.41
C ASP A 3 6.91 -0.91 15.15
N PHE A 4 7.74 0.08 15.44
CA PHE A 4 7.39 1.47 15.18
C PHE A 4 7.21 1.73 13.68
N GLU A 5 8.15 1.26 12.87
CA GLU A 5 8.10 1.45 11.42
C GLU A 5 6.91 0.75 10.79
N GLU A 6 6.60 -0.45 11.26
CA GLU A 6 5.45 -1.22 10.81
C GLU A 6 4.15 -0.50 11.14
N GLY A 7 4.03 0.00 12.37
CA GLY A 7 2.87 0.79 12.80
C GLY A 7 2.75 2.11 12.05
N PHE A 8 3.87 2.77 11.77
CA PHE A 8 3.89 4.01 11.02
C PHE A 8 3.42 3.79 9.58
N LEU A 9 3.94 2.77 8.91
CA LEU A 9 3.49 2.41 7.56
C LEU A 9 2.00 2.12 7.54
N LEU A 10 1.54 1.31 8.49
CA LEU A 10 0.13 0.96 8.60
C LEU A 10 -0.74 2.20 8.79
N GLY A 11 -0.34 3.12 9.68
CA GLY A 11 -1.06 4.36 9.91
C GLY A 11 -1.16 5.24 8.67
N VAL A 12 -0.09 5.35 7.92
CA VAL A 12 -0.08 6.09 6.64
C VAL A 12 -1.07 5.47 5.67
N LEU A 13 -1.08 4.15 5.56
CA LEU A 13 -1.99 3.44 4.65
C LEU A 13 -3.46 3.54 5.09
N VAL A 14 -3.72 3.52 6.39
CA VAL A 14 -5.08 3.71 6.92
C VAL A 14 -5.61 5.09 6.55
N GLY A 15 -4.77 6.12 6.66
CA GLY A 15 -5.18 7.50 6.40
C GLY A 15 -5.26 7.87 4.92
N GLU A 16 -4.31 7.39 4.11
CA GLU A 16 -4.14 7.86 2.74
C GLU A 16 -4.07 6.76 1.70
N GLY A 17 -3.94 5.51 2.11
CA GLY A 17 -3.78 4.40 1.17
C GLY A 17 -5.05 4.00 0.46
N HIS A 18 -4.90 3.43 -0.73
CA HIS A 18 -5.99 2.84 -1.48
C HIS A 18 -5.67 1.36 -1.72
N PHE A 19 -6.61 0.49 -1.33
CA PHE A 19 -6.51 -0.95 -1.51
C PHE A 19 -7.46 -1.36 -2.64
N GLY A 20 -6.92 -1.87 -3.74
CA GLY A 20 -7.74 -2.19 -4.90
C GLY A 20 -6.97 -2.94 -5.97
N GLY A 21 -7.19 -2.56 -7.21
CA GLY A 21 -6.51 -3.18 -8.34
C GLY A 21 -7.00 -2.61 -9.68
N ASP A 22 -6.44 -3.14 -10.76
CA ASP A 22 -6.75 -2.70 -12.11
C ASP A 22 -7.72 -3.66 -12.84
N GLY A 23 -8.29 -4.62 -12.14
CA GLY A 23 -9.16 -5.64 -12.70
C GLY A 23 -8.41 -6.93 -13.04
N ARG A 24 -7.09 -6.88 -13.19
CA ARG A 24 -6.24 -8.04 -13.48
C ARG A 24 -5.36 -8.41 -12.29
N GLN A 25 -4.83 -7.41 -11.62
CA GLN A 25 -3.98 -7.65 -10.45
C GLN A 25 -4.29 -6.64 -9.36
N PRO A 26 -4.09 -7.05 -8.09
CA PRO A 26 -4.27 -6.15 -6.97
C PRO A 26 -3.12 -5.15 -6.87
N GLN A 27 -3.43 -4.02 -6.27
CA GLN A 27 -2.41 -3.02 -5.99
C GLN A 27 -2.81 -2.16 -4.79
N VAL A 28 -1.81 -1.73 -4.05
CA VAL A 28 -1.95 -0.73 -3.00
C VAL A 28 -1.27 0.53 -3.50
N THR A 29 -1.98 1.64 -3.47
CA THR A 29 -1.47 2.91 -3.96
C THR A 29 -1.60 4.00 -2.91
N LEU A 30 -0.72 4.98 -2.99
CA LEU A 30 -0.69 6.13 -2.11
C LEU A 30 -0.32 7.36 -2.94
N ARG A 31 -1.16 8.38 -2.88
CA ARG A 31 -0.90 9.66 -3.56
C ARG A 31 -0.89 10.78 -2.54
N MET A 32 0.17 11.57 -2.53
CA MET A 32 0.27 12.74 -1.68
C MET A 32 1.07 13.83 -2.39
N HIS A 33 0.96 15.05 -1.88
CA HIS A 33 1.68 16.20 -2.38
C HIS A 33 3.21 15.93 -2.38
N VAL A 34 3.91 16.55 -3.33
CA VAL A 34 5.37 16.40 -3.47
C VAL A 34 6.15 16.86 -2.23
N ARG A 35 5.53 17.66 -1.35
CA ARG A 35 6.15 18.04 -0.06
C ARG A 35 6.49 16.83 0.81
N HIS A 36 5.85 15.69 0.58
CA HIS A 36 6.07 14.45 1.31
C HIS A 36 7.13 13.55 0.64
N GLU A 37 7.99 14.12 -0.19
CA GLU A 37 9.01 13.36 -0.92
C GLU A 37 9.86 12.48 -0.01
N GLU A 38 10.25 13.00 1.14
CA GLU A 38 11.05 12.26 2.11
C GLU A 38 10.31 11.01 2.60
N LEU A 39 9.03 11.14 2.89
CA LEU A 39 8.20 10.00 3.28
C LEU A 39 8.10 8.97 2.14
N PHE A 40 7.92 9.43 0.91
CA PHE A 40 7.85 8.53 -0.24
C PHE A 40 9.14 7.75 -0.44
N HIS A 41 10.29 8.38 -0.25
CA HIS A 41 11.57 7.68 -0.33
C HIS A 41 11.70 6.63 0.77
N TRP A 42 11.24 6.94 1.97
CA TRP A 42 11.21 5.99 3.07
C TRP A 42 10.30 4.79 2.75
N LEU A 43 9.11 5.04 2.23
CA LEU A 43 8.17 3.98 1.84
C LEU A 43 8.78 3.05 0.79
N THR A 44 9.39 3.63 -0.22
CA THR A 44 10.00 2.88 -1.32
C THR A 44 11.17 2.01 -0.84
N ALA A 45 11.95 2.53 0.10
CA ALA A 45 13.06 1.78 0.69
C ALA A 45 12.55 0.70 1.67
N SER A 46 11.45 0.95 2.37
CA SER A 46 10.94 0.06 3.41
C SER A 46 10.18 -1.15 2.86
N VAL A 47 9.53 -1.00 1.70
CA VAL A 47 8.80 -2.09 1.05
C VAL A 47 9.52 -2.48 -0.23
N THR A 48 10.28 -3.55 -0.15
CA THR A 48 11.09 -4.03 -1.28
C THR A 48 10.22 -4.32 -2.50
N GLY A 49 10.61 -3.76 -3.64
CA GLY A 49 9.88 -3.94 -4.90
C GLY A 49 8.75 -2.95 -5.12
N SER A 50 8.44 -2.09 -4.14
CA SER A 50 7.49 -1.00 -4.36
C SER A 50 8.09 0.05 -5.28
N LYS A 51 7.23 0.80 -5.96
CA LYS A 51 7.63 1.76 -6.98
C LYS A 51 7.12 3.16 -6.66
N LEU A 52 7.94 4.15 -6.97
CA LEU A 52 7.57 5.55 -6.86
C LEU A 52 7.47 6.15 -8.26
N TYR A 53 6.37 6.82 -8.54
CA TYR A 53 6.09 7.47 -9.81
C TYR A 53 5.84 8.96 -9.63
N GLY A 54 6.19 9.71 -10.64
CA GLY A 54 6.04 11.15 -10.64
C GLY A 54 7.37 11.86 -10.47
N PRO A 55 7.36 13.17 -10.15
CA PRO A 55 6.17 13.91 -9.76
C PRO A 55 5.22 14.19 -10.93
N TYR A 56 3.94 14.20 -10.62
CA TYR A 56 2.88 14.53 -11.56
C TYR A 56 2.35 15.93 -11.28
N HIS A 57 2.00 16.65 -12.36
CA HIS A 57 1.40 17.98 -12.28
C HIS A 57 0.07 17.92 -13.03
N HIS A 58 -1.03 17.90 -12.31
CA HIS A 58 -2.33 17.75 -12.92
C HIS A 58 -3.39 18.53 -12.13
N GLY A 59 -4.14 19.37 -12.84
CA GLY A 59 -5.22 20.14 -12.24
C GLY A 59 -4.79 21.04 -11.08
N GLY A 60 -3.59 21.62 -11.15
CA GLY A 60 -3.04 22.46 -10.10
C GLY A 60 -2.49 21.67 -8.90
N ARG A 61 -2.41 20.36 -9.01
CA ARG A 61 -1.87 19.49 -7.98
C ARG A 61 -0.50 18.98 -8.40
N ASP A 62 0.42 18.94 -7.44
CA ASP A 62 1.75 18.38 -7.59
C ASP A 62 1.86 17.20 -6.63
N TYR A 63 1.98 15.98 -7.16
CA TYR A 63 1.94 14.80 -6.32
C TYR A 63 2.84 13.68 -6.83
N TYR A 64 3.23 12.81 -5.89
CA TYR A 64 3.83 11.50 -6.18
C TYR A 64 2.79 10.40 -6.02
N GLN A 65 3.01 9.30 -6.71
CA GLN A 65 2.25 8.08 -6.49
C GLN A 65 3.20 6.94 -6.15
N TRP A 66 2.96 6.31 -5.00
CA TRP A 66 3.65 5.09 -4.59
C TRP A 66 2.73 3.91 -4.86
N MET A 67 3.30 2.80 -5.34
CA MET A 67 2.51 1.63 -5.71
C MET A 67 3.20 0.35 -5.29
N VAL A 68 2.41 -0.57 -4.73
CA VAL A 68 2.84 -1.91 -4.38
C VAL A 68 1.93 -2.89 -5.08
N ARG A 69 2.50 -3.77 -5.90
CA ARG A 69 1.74 -4.79 -6.62
C ARG A 69 2.61 -6.02 -6.86
N GLY A 70 2.01 -7.10 -7.40
CA GLY A 70 2.72 -8.31 -7.77
C GLY A 70 3.41 -8.96 -6.59
N LYS A 71 4.64 -9.37 -6.78
CA LYS A 71 5.45 -10.04 -5.76
C LYS A 71 5.65 -9.17 -4.53
N ALA A 72 5.89 -7.88 -4.71
CA ALA A 72 6.05 -6.95 -3.58
C ALA A 72 4.81 -6.92 -2.70
N LEU A 73 3.62 -6.92 -3.29
CA LEU A 73 2.38 -6.96 -2.52
C LEU A 73 2.22 -8.30 -1.81
N ARG A 74 2.41 -9.41 -2.51
CA ARG A 74 2.19 -10.74 -1.96
C ARG A 74 3.20 -11.12 -0.88
N GLU A 75 4.45 -10.79 -1.06
CA GLU A 75 5.53 -11.24 -0.18
C GLU A 75 5.96 -10.23 0.87
N GLU A 76 5.82 -8.93 0.59
CA GLU A 76 6.30 -7.89 1.49
C GLU A 76 5.19 -7.20 2.26
N LEU A 77 4.18 -6.68 1.57
CA LEU A 77 3.15 -5.87 2.22
C LEU A 77 1.99 -6.69 2.79
N LEU A 78 1.49 -7.67 2.05
CA LEU A 78 0.33 -8.44 2.48
C LEU A 78 0.53 -9.16 3.82
N PRO A 79 1.69 -9.81 4.08
CA PRO A 79 1.93 -10.43 5.40
C PRO A 79 1.83 -9.42 6.54
N LEU A 80 2.31 -8.20 6.34
CA LEU A 80 2.22 -7.13 7.33
C LEU A 80 0.76 -6.72 7.56
N LEU A 81 0.00 -6.53 6.49
CA LEU A 81 -1.42 -6.19 6.59
C LEU A 81 -2.21 -7.27 7.32
N LYS A 82 -1.92 -8.54 7.05
CA LYS A 82 -2.59 -9.67 7.70
C LYS A 82 -2.28 -9.74 9.19
N ARG A 83 -1.03 -9.48 9.58
CA ARG A 83 -0.65 -9.49 11.00
C ARG A 83 -1.43 -8.46 11.82
N HIS A 84 -1.79 -7.34 11.19
CA HIS A 84 -2.43 -6.21 11.87
C HIS A 84 -3.90 -6.01 11.46
N LEU A 85 -4.49 -7.00 10.83
CA LEU A 85 -5.85 -6.86 10.27
C LEU A 85 -6.89 -6.53 11.35
N ASN A 86 -6.72 -7.06 12.55
CA ASN A 86 -7.63 -6.80 13.65
C ASN A 86 -7.38 -5.47 14.37
N GLU A 87 -6.26 -4.82 14.08
CA GLU A 87 -5.88 -3.56 14.71
C GLU A 87 -6.35 -2.34 13.92
N VAL A 88 -6.65 -2.52 12.63
CA VAL A 88 -7.22 -1.45 11.80
C VAL A 88 -8.73 -1.39 12.01
N ASP A 89 -9.32 -0.24 11.67
CA ASP A 89 -10.77 -0.08 11.79
C ASP A 89 -11.52 -0.95 10.77
N ALA A 90 -12.82 -1.15 11.02
CA ALA A 90 -13.64 -2.04 10.20
C ALA A 90 -13.69 -1.63 8.73
N HIS A 91 -13.71 -0.33 8.46
CA HIS A 91 -13.75 0.19 7.09
C HIS A 91 -12.49 -0.22 6.30
N VAL A 92 -11.33 -0.01 6.88
CA VAL A 92 -10.05 -0.37 6.24
C VAL A 92 -9.91 -1.88 6.13
N ARG A 93 -10.28 -2.61 7.19
CA ARG A 93 -10.26 -4.08 7.17
C ARG A 93 -11.09 -4.64 6.02
N GLN A 94 -12.29 -4.10 5.82
CA GLN A 94 -13.15 -4.53 4.73
C GLN A 94 -12.52 -4.26 3.36
N ARG A 95 -11.89 -3.11 3.18
CA ARG A 95 -11.22 -2.79 1.92
C ARG A 95 -10.07 -3.73 1.62
N ILE A 96 -9.28 -4.06 2.64
CA ILE A 96 -8.18 -5.03 2.50
C ILE A 96 -8.75 -6.40 2.12
N MET A 97 -9.78 -6.86 2.83
CA MET A 97 -10.38 -8.17 2.57
C MET A 97 -11.07 -8.25 1.22
N THR A 98 -11.70 -7.17 0.77
CA THR A 98 -12.28 -7.10 -0.57
C THR A 98 -11.21 -7.29 -1.64
N MET A 99 -10.06 -6.64 -1.48
CA MET A 99 -8.91 -6.81 -2.38
C MET A 99 -8.41 -8.25 -2.35
N VAL A 100 -8.22 -8.80 -1.14
CA VAL A 100 -7.74 -10.18 -0.96
C VAL A 100 -8.67 -11.18 -1.63
N ASP A 101 -9.98 -11.05 -1.40
CA ASP A 101 -10.98 -11.98 -1.96
C ASP A 101 -11.07 -11.86 -3.48
N ARG A 102 -11.14 -10.63 -3.99
CA ARG A 102 -11.29 -10.39 -5.43
C ARG A 102 -10.12 -10.96 -6.23
N TYR A 103 -8.92 -10.82 -5.73
CA TYR A 103 -7.70 -11.23 -6.44
C TYR A 103 -7.11 -12.53 -5.91
N LYS A 104 -7.82 -13.22 -5.01
CA LYS A 104 -7.45 -14.53 -4.47
C LYS A 104 -6.05 -14.56 -3.87
N LEU A 105 -5.76 -13.56 -3.07
CA LEU A 105 -4.42 -13.37 -2.49
C LEU A 105 -4.10 -14.38 -1.38
N GLU A 106 -5.10 -15.10 -0.85
CA GLU A 106 -4.90 -16.11 0.19
C GLU A 106 -4.81 -17.53 -0.36
N GLU A 107 -5.03 -17.71 -1.65
CA GLU A 107 -4.90 -19.03 -2.23
C GLU A 107 -3.43 -19.45 -2.25
N PRO A 108 -3.14 -20.69 -1.80
CA PRO A 108 -1.76 -21.19 -1.88
C PRO A 108 -1.32 -21.26 -3.33
N GLU A 109 -0.10 -20.83 -3.58
CA GLU A 109 0.52 -21.05 -4.88
C GLU A 109 0.81 -22.53 -5.01
N THR A 110 0.13 -23.18 -5.94
CA THR A 110 0.37 -24.59 -6.27
C THR A 110 1.20 -24.68 -7.52
#